data_81b852ce4596a6054e0db490948249fb
#
_entry.id   81b852ce4596a6054e0db490948249fb
#
_cell.length_a   1.000
_cell.length_b   1.000
_cell.length_c   1.000
_cell.angle_alpha   90.00
_cell.angle_beta   90.00
_cell.angle_gamma   90.00
#
_symmetry.space_group_name_H-M   'P 1'
#
loop_
_entity.id
_entity.type
_entity.pdbx_description
1 polymer ?
#
loop_
_entity_poly.entity_id
_entity_poly.type
_entity_poly.pdbx_seq_one_letter_code
_entity_poly.pdbx_strand_id
1 'polypeptide(L)'
;MNASSLACALALSLVPAAVVAGDADWQKYVIPKTGTAVEIPVAIFSEDAALPDNGLGRRFYTDDQRADLSVQAIPNPANDSPASFLQKQRPPSGIVYKRVTKNFFVVSSIRNGRIWYDRCNRSGDYMNCVLINYPAAEKRQWDAVVTRISHSLAD
;
A
#
# COMPACT_ATOMS: atom_id res chain seq x y z
N MET A 1 20.46 -59.44 26.22
CA MET A 1 20.22 -59.01 24.83
C MET A 1 19.33 -57.78 24.90
N ASN A 2 19.93 -56.57 24.87
CA ASN A 2 19.20 -55.29 24.97
C ASN A 2 19.15 -54.68 23.58
N ALA A 3 17.96 -54.56 23.01
CA ALA A 3 17.72 -53.85 21.75
C ALA A 3 17.38 -52.40 22.06
N SER A 4 18.29 -51.47 21.76
CA SER A 4 18.06 -50.02 21.82
C SER A 4 17.40 -49.56 20.54
N SER A 5 16.16 -49.13 20.61
CA SER A 5 15.45 -48.48 19.50
C SER A 5 15.85 -47.00 19.39
N LEU A 6 16.52 -46.64 18.33
CA LEU A 6 16.80 -45.22 17.95
C LEU A 6 15.56 -44.66 17.29
N ALA A 7 14.90 -43.71 17.94
CA ALA A 7 13.82 -42.90 17.34
C ALA A 7 14.46 -41.73 16.60
N CYS A 8 14.34 -41.73 15.27
CA CYS A 8 14.76 -40.62 14.41
C CYS A 8 13.63 -39.59 14.34
N ALA A 9 13.77 -38.45 15.01
CA ALA A 9 12.81 -37.36 14.92
C ALA A 9 13.08 -36.56 13.64
N LEU A 10 12.18 -36.64 12.66
CA LEU A 10 12.16 -35.73 11.48
C LEU A 10 11.64 -34.39 11.92
N ALA A 11 12.50 -33.37 11.96
CA ALA A 11 12.11 -31.99 12.09
C ALA A 11 11.63 -31.48 10.72
N LEU A 12 10.31 -31.28 10.56
CA LEU A 12 9.75 -30.57 9.42
C LEU A 12 10.05 -29.06 9.61
N SER A 13 11.00 -28.55 8.85
CA SER A 13 11.22 -27.10 8.74
C SER A 13 10.14 -26.52 7.83
N LEU A 14 9.18 -25.79 8.40
CA LEU A 14 8.27 -24.90 7.66
C LEU A 14 9.09 -23.74 7.08
N VAL A 15 9.38 -23.80 5.79
CA VAL A 15 9.91 -22.67 5.03
C VAL A 15 8.72 -21.77 4.72
N PRO A 16 8.70 -20.50 5.17
CA PRO A 16 7.64 -19.58 4.76
C PRO A 16 7.73 -19.38 3.24
N ALA A 17 6.63 -19.65 2.53
CA ALA A 17 6.52 -19.37 1.11
C ALA A 17 6.66 -17.86 0.89
N ALA A 18 7.77 -17.43 0.28
CA ALA A 18 7.92 -16.07 -0.19
C ALA A 18 6.89 -15.86 -1.31
N VAL A 19 5.93 -14.96 -1.10
CA VAL A 19 5.01 -14.53 -2.15
C VAL A 19 5.85 -13.81 -3.21
N VAL A 20 6.12 -14.49 -4.31
CA VAL A 20 6.83 -13.91 -5.45
C VAL A 20 5.84 -12.99 -6.15
N ALA A 21 6.11 -11.68 -6.18
CA ALA A 21 5.27 -10.66 -6.81
C ALA A 21 4.99 -10.87 -8.31
N GLY A 22 5.50 -11.96 -8.90
CA GLY A 22 5.30 -12.34 -10.30
C GLY A 22 3.95 -12.99 -10.62
N ASP A 23 3.31 -13.63 -9.64
CA ASP A 23 2.06 -14.40 -9.84
C ASP A 23 0.82 -13.71 -9.26
N ALA A 24 0.93 -12.46 -8.81
CA ALA A 24 -0.23 -11.70 -8.36
C ALA A 24 -1.10 -11.31 -9.55
N ASP A 25 -2.39 -11.66 -9.51
CA ASP A 25 -3.38 -11.21 -10.50
C ASP A 25 -3.59 -9.69 -10.33
N TRP A 26 -3.06 -8.88 -11.27
CA TRP A 26 -3.14 -7.44 -11.24
C TRP A 26 -4.38 -6.96 -11.97
N GLN A 27 -5.27 -6.27 -11.27
CA GLN A 27 -6.49 -5.71 -11.84
C GLN A 27 -6.52 -4.19 -11.71
N LYS A 28 -7.05 -3.52 -12.73
CA LYS A 28 -7.23 -2.07 -12.74
C LYS A 28 -8.48 -1.70 -11.95
N TYR A 29 -8.29 -0.98 -10.85
CA TYR A 29 -9.36 -0.31 -10.13
C TYR A 29 -9.50 1.13 -10.63
N VAL A 30 -10.74 1.59 -10.81
CA VAL A 30 -11.05 2.96 -11.25
C VAL A 30 -12.08 3.58 -10.31
N ILE A 31 -11.85 4.83 -9.90
CA ILE A 31 -12.87 5.64 -9.22
C ILE A 31 -13.76 6.28 -10.30
N PRO A 32 -15.04 5.87 -10.45
CA PRO A 32 -15.84 6.27 -11.62
C PRO A 32 -16.04 7.79 -11.76
N LYS A 33 -16.12 8.49 -10.62
CA LYS A 33 -16.40 9.93 -10.60
C LYS A 33 -15.23 10.79 -11.09
N THR A 34 -14.00 10.35 -10.90
CA THR A 34 -12.79 11.16 -11.17
C THR A 34 -11.90 10.55 -12.26
N GLY A 35 -12.13 9.29 -12.65
CA GLY A 35 -11.26 8.56 -13.57
C GLY A 35 -9.95 8.08 -12.95
N THR A 36 -9.67 8.42 -11.69
CA THR A 36 -8.47 7.95 -10.97
C THR A 36 -8.35 6.44 -11.06
N ALA A 37 -7.23 5.97 -11.56
CA ALA A 37 -7.01 4.55 -11.81
C ALA A 37 -5.71 4.05 -11.16
N VAL A 38 -5.71 2.79 -10.73
CA VAL A 38 -4.54 2.13 -10.15
C VAL A 38 -4.59 0.62 -10.40
N GLU A 39 -3.44 -0.02 -10.57
CA GLU A 39 -3.33 -1.48 -10.60
C GLU A 39 -3.23 -2.03 -9.18
N ILE A 40 -4.06 -3.02 -8.86
CA ILE A 40 -4.14 -3.67 -7.55
C ILE A 40 -3.86 -5.15 -7.71
N PRO A 41 -2.93 -5.75 -6.93
CA PRO A 41 -2.71 -7.19 -6.91
C PRO A 41 -3.81 -7.86 -6.06
N VAL A 42 -4.88 -8.31 -6.70
CA VAL A 42 -6.08 -8.84 -6.02
C VAL A 42 -5.82 -10.16 -5.29
N ALA A 43 -4.78 -10.90 -5.66
CA ALA A 43 -4.33 -12.06 -4.89
C ALA A 43 -3.71 -11.69 -3.52
N ILE A 44 -3.27 -10.44 -3.35
CA ILE A 44 -2.70 -9.93 -2.09
C ILE A 44 -3.76 -9.15 -1.31
N PHE A 45 -4.46 -8.23 -1.99
CA PHE A 45 -5.55 -7.42 -1.42
C PHE A 45 -6.88 -8.05 -1.83
N SER A 46 -7.28 -9.11 -1.12
CA SER A 46 -8.45 -9.94 -1.45
C SER A 46 -9.76 -9.40 -0.92
N GLU A 47 -9.72 -8.47 0.03
CA GLU A 47 -10.89 -7.87 0.66
C GLU A 47 -10.93 -6.36 0.42
N ASP A 48 -12.13 -5.78 0.38
CA ASP A 48 -12.29 -4.35 0.21
C ASP A 48 -13.48 -3.77 1.00
N ALA A 49 -13.40 -2.46 1.29
CA ALA A 49 -14.44 -1.71 1.98
C ALA A 49 -14.55 -0.29 1.43
N ALA A 50 -15.70 0.35 1.66
CA ALA A 50 -15.85 1.77 1.41
C ALA A 50 -14.91 2.59 2.29
N LEU A 51 -14.50 3.77 1.79
CA LEU A 51 -13.76 4.73 2.61
C LEU A 51 -14.66 5.31 3.71
N PRO A 52 -14.08 5.70 4.87
CA PRO A 52 -14.81 6.48 5.86
C PRO A 52 -15.42 7.74 5.25
N ASP A 53 -16.50 8.24 5.86
CA ASP A 53 -17.16 9.52 5.51
C ASP A 53 -17.61 9.61 4.04
N ASN A 54 -17.96 8.48 3.41
CA ASN A 54 -18.35 8.40 1.99
C ASN A 54 -17.32 9.02 1.04
N GLY A 55 -16.04 8.93 1.36
CA GLY A 55 -14.94 9.39 0.52
C GLY A 55 -14.94 8.72 -0.86
N LEU A 56 -14.39 9.43 -1.86
CA LEU A 56 -14.27 8.89 -3.22
C LEU A 56 -13.12 7.90 -3.29
N GLY A 57 -13.43 6.63 -3.47
CA GLY A 57 -12.46 5.54 -3.59
C GLY A 57 -12.83 4.31 -2.76
N ARG A 58 -11.83 3.47 -2.50
CA ARG A 58 -11.97 2.25 -1.69
C ARG A 58 -10.70 1.96 -0.89
N ARG A 59 -10.87 1.17 0.15
CA ARG A 59 -9.79 0.59 0.94
C ARG A 59 -9.77 -0.92 0.74
N PHE A 60 -8.60 -1.46 0.50
CA PHE A 60 -8.34 -2.88 0.25
C PHE A 60 -7.47 -3.44 1.36
N TYR A 61 -7.67 -4.72 1.70
CA TYR A 61 -6.97 -5.38 2.79
C TYR A 61 -6.41 -6.73 2.35
N THR A 62 -5.31 -7.11 2.96
CA THR A 62 -4.90 -8.52 2.98
C THR A 62 -5.88 -9.32 3.84
N ASP A 63 -6.03 -10.63 3.59
CA ASP A 63 -6.94 -11.51 4.33
C ASP A 63 -6.62 -11.56 5.84
N ASP A 64 -5.33 -11.45 6.20
CA ASP A 64 -4.85 -11.36 7.58
C ASP A 64 -4.92 -9.94 8.17
N GLN A 65 -5.38 -8.96 7.40
CA GLN A 65 -5.51 -7.53 7.75
C GLN A 65 -4.22 -6.86 8.24
N ARG A 66 -3.05 -7.45 7.94
CA ARG A 66 -1.76 -6.88 8.34
C ARG A 66 -1.26 -5.79 7.40
N ALA A 67 -1.82 -5.71 6.19
CA ALA A 67 -1.55 -4.62 5.26
C ALA A 67 -2.84 -4.09 4.65
N ASP A 68 -2.83 -2.83 4.29
CA ASP A 68 -3.95 -2.17 3.62
C ASP A 68 -3.48 -1.16 2.56
N LEU A 69 -4.33 -0.95 1.57
CA LEU A 69 -4.18 0.00 0.49
C LEU A 69 -5.45 0.83 0.38
N SER A 70 -5.36 2.15 0.54
CA SER A 70 -6.44 3.06 0.20
C SER A 70 -6.16 3.72 -1.15
N VAL A 71 -7.13 3.66 -2.05
CA VAL A 71 -7.15 4.44 -3.31
C VAL A 71 -8.24 5.48 -3.16
N GLN A 72 -7.88 6.75 -3.26
CA GLN A 72 -8.83 7.84 -3.01
C GLN A 72 -8.56 9.07 -3.86
N ALA A 73 -9.64 9.78 -4.21
CA ALA A 73 -9.61 11.10 -4.81
C ALA A 73 -10.09 12.12 -3.76
N ILE A 74 -9.16 12.94 -3.28
CA ILE A 74 -9.43 13.92 -2.23
C ILE A 74 -9.72 15.28 -2.90
N PRO A 75 -10.86 15.93 -2.61
CA PRO A 75 -11.15 17.26 -3.17
C PRO A 75 -10.05 18.27 -2.86
N ASN A 76 -9.65 19.04 -3.87
CA ASN A 76 -8.65 20.09 -3.81
C ASN A 76 -9.18 21.40 -4.47
N PRO A 77 -10.32 21.95 -4.00
CA PRO A 77 -10.97 23.09 -4.63
C PRO A 77 -10.12 24.37 -4.56
N ALA A 78 -9.19 24.44 -3.60
CA ALA A 78 -8.24 25.55 -3.50
C ALA A 78 -7.08 25.43 -4.52
N ASN A 79 -7.05 24.36 -5.29
CA ASN A 79 -6.01 24.06 -6.26
C ASN A 79 -4.59 24.11 -5.65
N ASP A 80 -4.48 23.61 -4.42
CA ASP A 80 -3.20 23.56 -3.70
C ASP A 80 -2.15 22.81 -4.50
N SER A 81 -0.92 23.29 -4.42
CA SER A 81 0.22 22.49 -4.90
C SER A 81 0.41 21.23 -4.05
N PRO A 82 1.09 20.19 -4.56
CA PRO A 82 1.42 19.01 -3.77
C PRO A 82 2.13 19.34 -2.46
N ALA A 83 3.00 20.35 -2.44
CA ALA A 83 3.68 20.81 -1.23
C ALA A 83 2.70 21.38 -0.19
N SER A 84 1.81 22.29 -0.63
CA SER A 84 0.82 22.92 0.22
C SER A 84 -0.20 21.91 0.75
N PHE A 85 -0.68 21.03 -0.12
CA PHE A 85 -1.61 19.97 0.24
C PHE A 85 -1.01 19.04 1.30
N LEU A 86 0.22 18.54 1.10
CA LEU A 86 0.93 17.71 2.06
C LEU A 86 1.08 18.42 3.43
N GLN A 87 1.41 19.70 3.42
CA GLN A 87 1.54 20.48 4.65
C GLN A 87 0.21 20.56 5.43
N LYS A 88 -0.90 20.77 4.74
CA LYS A 88 -2.24 20.83 5.33
C LYS A 88 -2.69 19.47 5.91
N GLN A 89 -2.27 18.37 5.30
CA GLN A 89 -2.56 17.02 5.77
C GLN A 89 -1.79 16.65 7.06
N ARG A 90 -0.92 17.54 7.56
CA ARG A 90 -0.06 17.28 8.73
C ARG A 90 0.74 15.98 8.55
N PRO A 91 1.80 16.03 7.74
CA PRO A 91 2.59 14.84 7.42
C PRO A 91 3.00 14.10 8.70
N PRO A 92 2.99 12.76 8.67
CA PRO A 92 3.26 11.95 9.85
C PRO A 92 4.67 12.20 10.40
N SER A 93 4.86 11.94 11.68
CA SER A 93 6.20 11.84 12.27
C SER A 93 6.95 10.62 11.72
N GLY A 94 8.28 10.58 11.87
CA GLY A 94 9.08 9.44 11.44
C GLY A 94 9.26 9.30 9.93
N ILE A 95 9.25 10.42 9.21
CA ILE A 95 9.50 10.45 7.75
C ILE A 95 10.91 9.94 7.47
N VAL A 96 11.02 8.90 6.64
CA VAL A 96 12.28 8.31 6.18
C VAL A 96 12.54 8.59 4.69
N TYR A 97 11.51 8.96 3.95
CA TYR A 97 11.61 9.38 2.55
C TYR A 97 10.56 10.44 2.24
N LYS A 98 10.96 11.46 1.49
CA LYS A 98 10.06 12.52 1.00
C LYS A 98 10.52 13.00 -0.37
N ARG A 99 9.61 13.03 -1.33
CA ARG A 99 9.80 13.67 -2.64
C ARG A 99 8.58 14.52 -2.95
N VAL A 100 8.78 15.77 -3.31
CA VAL A 100 7.72 16.70 -3.69
C VAL A 100 8.09 17.36 -5.02
N THR A 101 7.15 17.37 -5.95
CA THR A 101 7.27 18.00 -7.25
C THR A 101 6.08 18.95 -7.47
N LYS A 102 6.01 19.60 -8.63
CA LYS A 102 4.84 20.40 -9.01
C LYS A 102 3.58 19.57 -9.26
N ASN A 103 3.74 18.27 -9.57
CA ASN A 103 2.65 17.40 -9.98
C ASN A 103 2.27 16.34 -8.91
N PHE A 104 3.19 15.96 -8.04
CA PHE A 104 2.92 14.93 -7.03
C PHE A 104 3.82 15.09 -5.80
N PHE A 105 3.44 14.41 -4.73
CA PHE A 105 4.33 14.10 -3.63
C PHE A 105 4.34 12.60 -3.31
N VAL A 106 5.45 12.16 -2.72
CA VAL A 106 5.59 10.84 -2.08
C VAL A 106 6.18 11.06 -0.70
N VAL A 107 5.59 10.41 0.29
CA VAL A 107 6.10 10.38 1.67
C VAL A 107 6.10 8.93 2.15
N SER A 108 7.19 8.52 2.77
CA SER A 108 7.24 7.25 3.49
C SER A 108 7.69 7.51 4.92
N SER A 109 7.00 6.92 5.88
CA SER A 109 7.31 7.04 7.31
C SER A 109 7.29 5.67 7.98
N ILE A 110 8.06 5.54 9.08
CA ILE A 110 8.06 4.35 9.92
C ILE A 110 7.53 4.74 11.29
N ARG A 111 6.45 4.08 11.73
CA ARG A 111 5.82 4.30 13.03
C ARG A 111 5.31 2.97 13.58
N ASN A 112 5.59 2.70 14.85
CA ASN A 112 5.08 1.51 15.55
C ASN A 112 5.32 0.19 14.78
N GLY A 113 6.51 0.02 14.18
CA GLY A 113 6.86 -1.18 13.41
C GLY A 113 6.15 -1.31 12.05
N ARG A 114 5.52 -0.24 11.55
CA ARG A 114 4.82 -0.22 10.27
C ARG A 114 5.38 0.86 9.35
N ILE A 115 5.37 0.57 8.06
CA ILE A 115 5.62 1.56 7.00
C ILE A 115 4.27 2.13 6.56
N TRP A 116 4.24 3.45 6.44
CA TRP A 116 3.16 4.24 5.86
C TRP A 116 3.72 4.91 4.62
N TYR A 117 3.21 4.52 3.47
CA TYR A 117 3.62 5.03 2.17
C TYR A 117 2.45 5.76 1.53
N ASP A 118 2.63 7.05 1.25
CA ASP A 118 1.61 7.88 0.64
C ASP A 118 2.16 8.49 -0.65
N ARG A 119 1.45 8.29 -1.76
CA ARG A 119 1.67 9.03 -3.01
C ARG A 119 0.38 9.71 -3.42
N CYS A 120 0.47 11.01 -3.72
CA CYS A 120 -0.65 11.79 -4.25
C CYS A 120 -0.23 12.57 -5.49
N ASN A 121 -0.97 12.39 -6.57
CA ASN A 121 -0.84 13.14 -7.81
C ASN A 121 -1.88 14.26 -7.85
N ARG A 122 -1.50 15.45 -8.32
CA ARG A 122 -2.42 16.56 -8.54
C ARG A 122 -3.15 16.38 -9.87
N SER A 123 -4.48 16.39 -9.86
CA SER A 123 -5.32 16.23 -11.03
C SER A 123 -6.56 17.11 -10.93
N GLY A 124 -6.58 18.21 -11.64
CA GLY A 124 -7.70 19.16 -11.61
C GLY A 124 -8.06 19.57 -10.19
N ASP A 125 -9.33 19.40 -9.83
CA ASP A 125 -9.88 19.74 -8.50
C ASP A 125 -9.69 18.63 -7.45
N TYR A 126 -8.80 17.68 -7.73
CA TYR A 126 -8.52 16.55 -6.83
C TYR A 126 -7.03 16.31 -6.62
N MET A 127 -6.71 15.70 -5.49
CA MET A 127 -5.48 14.97 -5.26
C MET A 127 -5.80 13.47 -5.28
N ASN A 128 -5.28 12.76 -6.28
CA ASN A 128 -5.46 11.33 -6.45
C ASN A 128 -4.37 10.61 -5.68
N CYS A 129 -4.75 9.79 -4.71
CA CYS A 129 -3.82 9.23 -3.75
C CYS A 129 -3.90 7.71 -3.65
N VAL A 130 -2.74 7.08 -3.47
CA VAL A 130 -2.59 5.74 -2.92
C VAL A 130 -1.87 5.83 -1.58
N LEU A 131 -2.45 5.22 -0.56
CA LEU A 131 -1.90 5.12 0.79
C LEU A 131 -1.75 3.64 1.13
N ILE A 132 -0.52 3.21 1.41
CA ILE A 132 -0.21 1.80 1.65
C ILE A 132 0.42 1.66 3.02
N ASN A 133 -0.09 0.72 3.82
CA ASN A 133 0.37 0.48 5.17
C ASN A 133 0.67 -1.02 5.35
N TYR A 134 1.89 -1.34 5.78
CA TYR A 134 2.34 -2.72 5.92
C TYR A 134 3.43 -2.87 7.00
N PRO A 135 3.70 -4.11 7.51
CA PRO A 135 4.73 -4.34 8.52
C PRO A 135 6.13 -3.97 8.03
N ALA A 136 6.88 -3.17 8.80
CA ALA A 136 8.22 -2.74 8.41
C ALA A 136 9.22 -3.91 8.29
N ALA A 137 9.01 -4.98 9.06
CA ALA A 137 9.82 -6.20 8.98
C ALA A 137 9.72 -6.91 7.62
N GLU A 138 8.64 -6.66 6.87
CA GLU A 138 8.36 -7.27 5.56
C GLU A 138 8.72 -6.36 4.38
N LYS A 139 9.41 -5.24 4.64
CA LYS A 139 9.70 -4.22 3.62
C LYS A 139 10.20 -4.80 2.30
N ARG A 140 11.15 -5.74 2.33
CA ARG A 140 11.72 -6.34 1.10
C ARG A 140 10.69 -7.08 0.25
N GLN A 141 9.69 -7.70 0.88
CA GLN A 141 8.61 -8.41 0.19
C GLN A 141 7.63 -7.42 -0.46
N TRP A 142 7.43 -6.27 0.18
CA TRP A 142 6.50 -5.23 -0.27
C TRP A 142 7.08 -4.26 -1.30
N ASP A 143 8.41 -4.09 -1.38
CA ASP A 143 9.03 -3.05 -2.21
C ASP A 143 8.58 -3.08 -3.67
N ALA A 144 8.54 -4.26 -4.31
CA ALA A 144 8.12 -4.40 -5.70
C ALA A 144 6.61 -4.11 -5.88
N VAL A 145 5.78 -4.60 -4.95
CA VAL A 145 4.32 -4.40 -4.96
C VAL A 145 3.99 -2.92 -4.80
N VAL A 146 4.54 -2.27 -3.78
CA VAL A 146 4.34 -0.83 -3.52
C VAL A 146 4.81 0.03 -4.69
N THR A 147 5.97 -0.29 -5.26
CA THR A 147 6.50 0.41 -6.44
C THR A 147 5.55 0.33 -7.62
N ARG A 148 5.02 -0.86 -7.94
CA ARG A 148 4.10 -1.05 -9.06
C ARG A 148 2.77 -0.33 -8.82
N ILE A 149 2.15 -0.50 -7.65
CA ILE A 149 0.92 0.23 -7.29
C ILE A 149 1.15 1.74 -7.44
N SER A 150 2.21 2.26 -6.85
CA SER A 150 2.55 3.69 -6.88
C SER A 150 2.74 4.22 -8.29
N HIS A 151 3.44 3.50 -9.17
CA HIS A 151 3.70 3.92 -10.54
C HIS A 151 2.48 3.78 -11.44
N SER A 152 1.53 2.90 -11.11
CA SER A 152 0.31 2.72 -11.88
C SER A 152 -0.75 3.79 -11.61
N LEU A 153 -0.57 4.63 -10.56
CA LEU A 153 -1.52 5.70 -10.23
C LEU A 153 -1.61 6.69 -11.39
N ALA A 154 -2.74 6.68 -12.07
CA ALA A 154 -3.07 7.53 -13.21
C ALA A 154 -4.33 8.36 -12.93
N ASP A 155 -4.46 9.43 -13.69
CA ASP A 155 -5.60 10.37 -13.70
C ASP A 155 -6.58 10.03 -14.82
#